data_e0a66947d160069ac6cd8428ec0926fe
#
_entry.id   e0a66947d160069ac6cd8428ec0926fe
#
_cell.length_a   1.000
_cell.length_b   1.000
_cell.length_c   1.000
_cell.angle_alpha   90.00
_cell.angle_beta   90.00
_cell.angle_gamma   90.00
#
_symmetry.space_group_name_H-M   'P 1'
#
loop_
_entity.id
_entity.type
_entity.pdbx_description
1 polymer ?
#
loop_
_entity_poly.entity_id
_entity_poly.type
_entity_poly.pdbx_seq_one_letter_code
_entity_poly.pdbx_strand_id
1 'polypeptide(L)'
;MSAAATAEPARAEAPPAPRTVSRWNPANAVTASRFLLLPPLWWAIAHGHHQHATLFILICGVLDKLDGLVAKIFDCRSAFGELFDAITDGVCYGAGLILVAAYGWAPAIPVAFVLGLGLINSALRAVYIRRARRPVNYKSYAMERIVAYTGYLIGFATGGMEVSFFYWAFVPIMVAIVVHDAKRMLVDPIPAPVSASVAGSALAPAVTA
;
A
#
# COMPACT_ATOMS: atom_id res chain seq x y z
N MET A 1 47.06 -2.92 52.13
CA MET A 1 47.21 -2.55 50.70
C MET A 1 46.14 -3.29 49.92
N SER A 2 45.04 -2.58 49.64
CA SER A 2 43.86 -3.15 48.95
C SER A 2 43.93 -2.72 47.48
N ALA A 3 44.05 -3.67 46.56
CA ALA A 3 44.04 -3.43 45.13
C ALA A 3 42.59 -3.23 44.68
N ALA A 4 42.26 -2.01 44.33
CA ALA A 4 40.99 -1.70 43.68
C ALA A 4 41.06 -2.23 42.21
N ALA A 5 40.26 -3.26 41.93
CA ALA A 5 40.06 -3.74 40.58
C ALA A 5 39.21 -2.71 39.81
N THR A 6 39.83 -1.99 38.89
CA THR A 6 39.14 -1.13 37.91
C THR A 6 38.34 -2.00 36.99
N ALA A 7 36.98 -2.01 37.18
CA ALA A 7 36.06 -2.63 36.23
C ALA A 7 36.08 -1.82 34.92
N GLU A 8 36.51 -2.46 33.85
CA GLU A 8 36.49 -1.93 32.50
C GLU A 8 35.01 -1.69 32.11
N PRO A 9 34.62 -0.49 31.60
CA PRO A 9 33.23 -0.23 31.25
C PRO A 9 32.86 -1.13 30.06
N ALA A 10 31.83 -1.94 30.25
CA ALA A 10 31.28 -2.82 29.22
C ALA A 10 31.06 -2.02 27.92
N ARG A 11 31.79 -2.40 26.88
CA ARG A 11 31.73 -1.83 25.54
C ARG A 11 30.31 -2.02 25.03
N ALA A 12 29.53 -0.96 24.98
CA ALA A 12 28.18 -0.98 24.42
C ALA A 12 28.27 -1.51 22.98
N GLU A 13 27.72 -2.69 22.78
CA GLU A 13 27.68 -3.31 21.45
C GLU A 13 26.92 -2.36 20.51
N ALA A 14 27.60 -1.94 19.43
CA ALA A 14 27.00 -1.09 18.41
C ALA A 14 25.75 -1.79 17.86
N PRO A 15 24.63 -1.07 17.65
CA PRO A 15 23.44 -1.67 17.10
C PRO A 15 23.75 -2.33 15.75
N PRO A 16 23.21 -3.54 15.49
CA PRO A 16 23.51 -4.26 14.25
C PRO A 16 23.16 -3.39 13.04
N ALA A 17 24.07 -3.38 12.05
CA ALA A 17 23.90 -2.61 10.84
C ALA A 17 22.55 -2.96 10.16
N PRO A 18 21.84 -1.98 9.60
CA PRO A 18 20.57 -2.24 8.93
C PRO A 18 20.77 -3.25 7.80
N ARG A 19 20.02 -4.36 7.86
CA ARG A 19 20.08 -5.40 6.82
C ARG A 19 19.64 -4.80 5.49
N THR A 20 20.51 -4.82 4.49
CA THR A 20 20.15 -4.45 3.12
C THR A 20 19.37 -5.60 2.48
N VAL A 21 18.07 -5.44 2.36
CA VAL A 21 17.22 -6.44 1.68
C VAL A 21 17.36 -6.26 0.17
N SER A 22 17.64 -7.36 -0.54
CA SER A 22 17.75 -7.35 -2.00
C SER A 22 16.42 -6.90 -2.64
N ARG A 23 16.54 -6.15 -3.74
CA ARG A 23 15.36 -5.80 -4.58
C ARG A 23 14.74 -7.04 -5.22
N TRP A 24 15.53 -8.06 -5.50
CA TRP A 24 15.07 -9.38 -5.94
C TRP A 24 14.86 -10.27 -4.72
N ASN A 25 13.66 -10.29 -4.20
CA ASN A 25 13.25 -11.13 -3.09
C ASN A 25 11.93 -11.85 -3.43
N PRO A 26 11.59 -12.95 -2.73
CA PRO A 26 10.41 -13.74 -3.03
C PRO A 26 9.11 -12.92 -3.01
N ALA A 27 8.97 -11.96 -2.10
CA ALA A 27 7.77 -11.12 -2.01
C ALA A 27 7.61 -10.27 -3.28
N ASN A 28 8.67 -9.58 -3.71
CA ASN A 28 8.62 -8.76 -4.93
C ASN A 28 8.40 -9.60 -6.19
N ALA A 29 8.82 -10.88 -6.21
CA ALA A 29 8.51 -11.79 -7.31
C ALA A 29 7.00 -12.13 -7.35
N VAL A 30 6.37 -12.34 -6.20
CA VAL A 30 4.90 -12.54 -6.11
C VAL A 30 4.17 -11.27 -6.56
N THR A 31 4.57 -10.10 -6.09
CA THR A 31 4.00 -8.81 -6.53
C THR A 31 4.13 -8.65 -8.05
N ALA A 32 5.31 -8.93 -8.63
CA ALA A 32 5.55 -8.85 -10.07
C ALA A 32 4.67 -9.83 -10.88
N SER A 33 4.38 -11.01 -10.34
CA SER A 33 3.55 -12.02 -11.04
C SER A 33 2.14 -11.52 -11.34
N ARG A 34 1.64 -10.52 -10.61
CA ARG A 34 0.32 -9.90 -10.84
C ARG A 34 0.21 -9.25 -12.23
N PHE A 35 1.32 -8.74 -12.79
CA PHE A 35 1.32 -8.21 -14.16
C PHE A 35 1.02 -9.27 -15.21
N LEU A 36 1.35 -10.54 -14.95
CA LEU A 36 1.05 -11.64 -15.86
C LEU A 36 -0.46 -11.93 -15.97
N LEU A 37 -1.25 -11.44 -15.02
CA LEU A 37 -2.71 -11.58 -15.05
C LEU A 37 -3.40 -10.54 -15.94
N LEU A 38 -2.72 -9.44 -16.31
CA LEU A 38 -3.33 -8.37 -17.10
C LEU A 38 -3.70 -8.80 -18.53
N PRO A 39 -2.82 -9.49 -19.30
CA PRO A 39 -3.20 -9.95 -20.64
C PRO A 39 -4.39 -10.92 -20.66
N PRO A 40 -4.45 -11.98 -19.83
CA PRO A 40 -5.60 -12.87 -19.81
C PRO A 40 -6.86 -12.20 -19.25
N LEU A 41 -6.74 -11.25 -18.30
CA LEU A 41 -7.85 -10.44 -17.82
C LEU A 41 -8.44 -9.59 -18.97
N TRP A 42 -7.59 -8.88 -19.71
CA TRP A 42 -8.01 -8.12 -20.88
C TRP A 42 -8.71 -9.01 -21.90
N TRP A 43 -8.12 -10.16 -22.22
CA TRP A 43 -8.71 -11.12 -23.15
C TRP A 43 -10.10 -11.57 -22.69
N ALA A 44 -10.26 -11.93 -21.41
CA ALA A 44 -11.54 -12.37 -20.86
C ALA A 44 -12.60 -11.27 -20.93
N ILE A 45 -12.25 -10.02 -20.61
CA ILE A 45 -13.17 -8.88 -20.69
C ILE A 45 -13.53 -8.59 -22.14
N ALA A 46 -12.55 -8.56 -23.05
CA ALA A 46 -12.77 -8.28 -24.48
C ALA A 46 -13.71 -9.28 -25.16
N HIS A 47 -13.75 -10.54 -24.70
CA HIS A 47 -14.58 -11.60 -25.26
C HIS A 47 -15.85 -11.89 -24.44
N GLY A 48 -16.18 -11.10 -23.43
CA GLY A 48 -17.40 -11.27 -22.65
C GLY A 48 -17.35 -12.45 -21.65
N HIS A 49 -16.17 -12.96 -21.30
CA HIS A 49 -16.01 -14.09 -20.41
C HIS A 49 -15.99 -13.67 -18.93
N HIS A 50 -17.17 -13.33 -18.37
CA HIS A 50 -17.31 -12.85 -17.00
C HIS A 50 -16.66 -13.75 -15.95
N GLN A 51 -16.88 -15.07 -16.02
CA GLN A 51 -16.35 -16.03 -15.05
C GLN A 51 -14.81 -16.06 -15.04
N HIS A 52 -14.17 -16.03 -16.23
CA HIS A 52 -12.72 -15.98 -16.34
C HIS A 52 -12.17 -14.66 -15.82
N ALA A 53 -12.80 -13.53 -16.18
CA ALA A 53 -12.39 -12.22 -15.68
C ALA A 53 -12.49 -12.15 -14.15
N THR A 54 -13.59 -12.65 -13.55
CA THR A 54 -13.75 -12.74 -12.11
C THR A 54 -12.65 -13.60 -11.47
N LEU A 55 -12.33 -14.76 -12.08
CA LEU A 55 -11.26 -15.62 -11.57
C LEU A 55 -9.91 -14.90 -11.57
N PHE A 56 -9.55 -14.19 -12.64
CA PHE A 56 -8.27 -13.45 -12.70
C PHE A 56 -8.19 -12.33 -11.67
N ILE A 57 -9.28 -11.60 -11.42
CA ILE A 57 -9.33 -10.57 -10.37
C ILE A 57 -9.21 -11.19 -8.98
N LEU A 58 -9.86 -12.32 -8.72
CA LEU A 58 -9.71 -13.05 -7.46
C LEU A 58 -8.27 -13.51 -7.23
N ILE A 59 -7.63 -14.08 -8.26
CA ILE A 59 -6.22 -14.49 -8.19
C ILE A 59 -5.33 -13.27 -7.91
N CYS A 60 -5.57 -12.12 -8.55
CA CYS A 60 -4.84 -10.89 -8.30
C CYS A 60 -4.95 -10.46 -6.82
N GLY A 61 -6.15 -10.49 -6.24
CA GLY A 61 -6.38 -10.17 -4.83
C GLY A 61 -5.74 -11.17 -3.85
N VAL A 62 -5.70 -12.46 -4.22
CA VAL A 62 -4.99 -13.48 -3.42
C VAL A 62 -3.48 -13.25 -3.45
N LEU A 63 -2.91 -12.96 -4.62
CA LEU A 63 -1.48 -12.66 -4.77
C LEU A 63 -1.07 -11.43 -3.96
N ASP A 64 -1.92 -10.39 -3.90
CA ASP A 64 -1.74 -9.20 -3.06
C ASP A 64 -1.62 -9.55 -1.55
N LYS A 65 -2.37 -10.52 -1.08
CA LYS A 65 -2.25 -10.97 0.31
C LYS A 65 -1.06 -11.90 0.53
N LEU A 66 -0.73 -12.69 -0.50
CA LEU A 66 0.39 -13.61 -0.45
C LEU A 66 1.74 -12.91 -0.42
N ASP A 67 1.95 -11.82 -1.18
CA ASP A 67 3.22 -11.09 -1.16
C ASP A 67 3.51 -10.47 0.21
N GLY A 68 2.49 -9.89 0.87
CA GLY A 68 2.61 -9.41 2.24
C GLY A 68 2.92 -10.53 3.25
N LEU A 69 2.32 -11.71 3.07
CA LEU A 69 2.60 -12.88 3.90
C LEU A 69 4.03 -13.41 3.68
N VAL A 70 4.44 -13.54 2.42
CA VAL A 70 5.80 -13.95 2.03
C VAL A 70 6.83 -12.97 2.58
N ALA A 71 6.58 -11.65 2.45
CA ALA A 71 7.46 -10.62 3.01
C ALA A 71 7.63 -10.74 4.53
N LYS A 72 6.58 -11.20 5.23
CA LYS A 72 6.61 -11.43 6.67
C LYS A 72 7.35 -12.72 7.03
N ILE A 73 7.09 -13.84 6.32
CA ILE A 73 7.69 -15.15 6.61
C ILE A 73 9.20 -15.13 6.36
N PHE A 74 9.63 -14.51 5.26
CA PHE A 74 11.04 -14.44 4.87
C PHE A 74 11.79 -13.23 5.43
N ASP A 75 11.14 -12.42 6.28
CA ASP A 75 11.70 -11.19 6.85
C ASP A 75 12.38 -10.30 5.79
N CYS A 76 11.73 -10.16 4.62
CA CYS A 76 12.28 -9.44 3.46
C CYS A 76 11.52 -8.14 3.13
N ARG A 77 10.87 -7.53 4.13
CA ARG A 77 10.21 -6.22 3.97
C ARG A 77 11.23 -5.13 3.67
N SER A 78 10.94 -4.31 2.65
CA SER A 78 11.81 -3.21 2.24
C SER A 78 11.00 -2.02 1.74
N ALA A 79 11.58 -0.81 1.84
CA ALA A 79 10.96 0.40 1.29
C ALA A 79 10.74 0.30 -0.23
N PHE A 80 11.62 -0.41 -0.94
CA PHE A 80 11.43 -0.70 -2.36
C PHE A 80 10.22 -1.61 -2.59
N GLY A 81 10.05 -2.68 -1.79
CA GLY A 81 8.92 -3.59 -1.88
C GLY A 81 7.58 -2.88 -1.67
N GLU A 82 7.49 -2.02 -0.63
CA GLU A 82 6.29 -1.22 -0.37
C GLU A 82 5.95 -0.25 -1.51
N LEU A 83 6.96 0.37 -2.14
CA LEU A 83 6.73 1.23 -3.30
C LEU A 83 6.32 0.41 -4.53
N PHE A 84 6.97 -0.72 -4.76
CA PHE A 84 6.69 -1.60 -5.88
C PHE A 84 5.29 -2.21 -5.81
N ASP A 85 4.87 -2.63 -4.62
CA ASP A 85 3.51 -3.09 -4.36
C ASP A 85 2.47 -1.99 -4.65
N ALA A 86 2.69 -0.77 -4.12
CA ALA A 86 1.79 0.36 -4.37
C ALA A 86 1.68 0.73 -5.86
N ILE A 87 2.78 0.62 -6.63
CA ILE A 87 2.75 0.83 -8.09
C ILE A 87 1.99 -0.29 -8.78
N THR A 88 2.24 -1.54 -8.39
CA THR A 88 1.58 -2.71 -8.96
C THR A 88 0.07 -2.67 -8.72
N ASP A 89 -0.35 -2.31 -7.51
CA ASP A 89 -1.76 -2.07 -7.18
C ASP A 89 -2.38 -1.01 -8.09
N GLY A 90 -1.72 0.14 -8.19
CA GLY A 90 -2.19 1.23 -9.05
C GLY A 90 -2.35 0.82 -10.51
N VAL A 91 -1.41 0.04 -11.05
CA VAL A 91 -1.45 -0.45 -12.43
C VAL A 91 -2.51 -1.54 -12.59
N CYS A 92 -2.52 -2.57 -11.76
CA CYS A 92 -3.44 -3.71 -11.90
C CYS A 92 -4.90 -3.30 -11.71
N TYR A 93 -5.22 -2.57 -10.65
CA TYR A 93 -6.59 -2.12 -10.39
C TYR A 93 -6.99 -0.97 -11.32
N GLY A 94 -6.07 -0.05 -11.65
CA GLY A 94 -6.32 1.01 -12.62
C GLY A 94 -6.61 0.45 -14.01
N ALA A 95 -5.81 -0.49 -14.50
CA ALA A 95 -6.04 -1.18 -15.76
C ALA A 95 -7.38 -1.95 -15.75
N GLY A 96 -7.68 -2.66 -14.66
CA GLY A 96 -8.95 -3.36 -14.49
C GLY A 96 -10.15 -2.44 -14.61
N LEU A 97 -10.14 -1.28 -13.93
CA LEU A 97 -11.20 -0.27 -14.04
C LEU A 97 -11.35 0.29 -15.46
N ILE A 98 -10.23 0.59 -16.11
CA ILE A 98 -10.24 1.08 -17.50
C ILE A 98 -10.85 0.04 -18.42
N LEU A 99 -10.46 -1.23 -18.28
CA LEU A 99 -10.96 -2.30 -19.10
C LEU A 99 -12.48 -2.51 -18.94
N VAL A 100 -12.99 -2.60 -17.71
CA VAL A 100 -14.42 -2.80 -17.48
C VAL A 100 -15.25 -1.61 -17.98
N ALA A 101 -14.73 -0.38 -17.92
CA ALA A 101 -15.39 0.78 -18.49
C ALA A 101 -15.32 0.82 -20.02
N ALA A 102 -14.16 0.52 -20.61
CA ALA A 102 -13.94 0.54 -22.04
C ALA A 102 -14.81 -0.50 -22.79
N TYR A 103 -15.05 -1.64 -22.17
CA TYR A 103 -15.90 -2.69 -22.73
C TYR A 103 -17.37 -2.62 -22.29
N GLY A 104 -17.77 -1.52 -21.61
CA GLY A 104 -19.16 -1.26 -21.25
C GLY A 104 -19.69 -2.08 -20.06
N TRP A 105 -18.83 -2.74 -19.29
CA TRP A 105 -19.22 -3.50 -18.10
C TRP A 105 -19.42 -2.61 -16.87
N ALA A 106 -18.94 -1.38 -16.93
CA ALA A 106 -19.08 -0.38 -15.89
C ALA A 106 -19.32 1.01 -16.50
N PRO A 107 -20.02 1.93 -15.79
CA PRO A 107 -20.26 3.29 -16.27
C PRO A 107 -18.95 4.08 -16.30
N ALA A 108 -18.59 4.64 -17.47
CA ALA A 108 -17.31 5.28 -17.70
C ALA A 108 -17.09 6.55 -16.84
N ILE A 109 -18.15 7.34 -16.61
CA ILE A 109 -18.05 8.63 -15.89
C ILE A 109 -17.62 8.42 -14.44
N PRO A 110 -18.32 7.65 -13.58
CA PRO A 110 -17.88 7.43 -12.20
C PRO A 110 -16.56 6.69 -12.13
N VAL A 111 -16.25 5.78 -13.06
CA VAL A 111 -14.92 5.14 -13.13
C VAL A 111 -13.82 6.16 -13.36
N ALA A 112 -14.01 7.12 -14.27
CA ALA A 112 -13.05 8.21 -14.51
C ALA A 112 -12.85 9.07 -13.25
N PHE A 113 -13.92 9.36 -12.49
CA PHE A 113 -13.81 10.05 -11.19
C PHE A 113 -12.98 9.26 -10.19
N VAL A 114 -13.23 7.97 -10.02
CA VAL A 114 -12.49 7.11 -9.08
C VAL A 114 -11.01 7.05 -9.45
N LEU A 115 -10.68 6.88 -10.74
CA LEU A 115 -9.29 6.90 -11.23
C LEU A 115 -8.63 8.25 -11.01
N GLY A 116 -9.32 9.36 -11.32
CA GLY A 116 -8.81 10.71 -11.11
C GLY A 116 -8.51 11.00 -9.64
N LEU A 117 -9.41 10.61 -8.74
CA LEU A 117 -9.23 10.76 -7.29
C LEU A 117 -8.07 9.90 -6.78
N GLY A 118 -7.90 8.67 -7.29
CA GLY A 118 -6.77 7.81 -6.98
C GLY A 118 -5.43 8.44 -7.41
N LEU A 119 -5.36 9.05 -8.61
CA LEU A 119 -4.19 9.78 -9.09
C LEU A 119 -3.87 11.01 -8.22
N ILE A 120 -4.90 11.80 -7.86
CA ILE A 120 -4.74 12.95 -6.96
C ILE A 120 -4.17 12.50 -5.61
N ASN A 121 -4.72 11.43 -5.02
CA ASN A 121 -4.22 10.91 -3.75
C ASN A 121 -2.76 10.42 -3.85
N SER A 122 -2.39 9.77 -4.95
CA SER A 122 -1.01 9.35 -5.20
C SER A 122 -0.06 10.54 -5.34
N ALA A 123 -0.49 11.60 -6.01
CA ALA A 123 0.28 12.84 -6.13
C ALA A 123 0.46 13.54 -4.76
N LEU A 124 -0.61 13.62 -3.96
CA LEU A 124 -0.54 14.15 -2.59
C LEU A 124 0.47 13.38 -1.73
N ARG A 125 0.46 12.05 -1.82
CA ARG A 125 1.43 11.20 -1.12
C ARG A 125 2.87 11.49 -1.57
N ALA A 126 3.10 11.66 -2.87
CA ALA A 126 4.42 12.00 -3.39
C ALA A 126 4.92 13.37 -2.86
N VAL A 127 4.03 14.36 -2.80
CA VAL A 127 4.32 15.68 -2.22
C VAL A 127 4.64 15.55 -0.73
N TYR A 128 3.87 14.77 0.01
CA TYR A 128 4.10 14.54 1.44
C TYR A 128 5.46 13.90 1.73
N ILE A 129 5.83 12.86 0.98
CA ILE A 129 7.14 12.20 1.11
C ILE A 129 8.28 13.20 0.83
N ARG A 130 8.14 14.05 -0.21
CA ARG A 130 9.12 15.09 -0.52
C ARG A 130 9.24 16.13 0.59
N ARG A 131 8.13 16.54 1.20
CA ARG A 131 8.13 17.49 2.34
C ARG A 131 8.80 16.88 3.58
N ALA A 132 8.56 15.62 3.85
CA ALA A 132 9.13 14.92 5.00
C ALA A 132 10.64 14.75 4.92
N ARG A 133 11.25 14.80 3.72
CA ARG A 133 12.70 14.57 3.44
C ARG A 133 13.28 13.30 4.09
N ARG A 134 12.43 12.33 4.40
CA ARG A 134 12.79 11.05 5.02
C ARG A 134 11.76 10.00 4.63
N PRO A 135 12.11 8.70 4.64
CA PRO A 135 11.13 7.65 4.49
C PRO A 135 10.16 7.75 5.66
N VAL A 136 8.94 8.15 5.39
CA VAL A 136 7.86 8.17 6.37
C VAL A 136 7.13 6.86 6.21
N ASN A 137 7.13 6.05 7.27
CA ASN A 137 6.34 4.82 7.35
C ASN A 137 4.85 5.21 7.49
N TYR A 138 4.33 5.84 6.43
CA TYR A 138 2.97 6.32 6.36
C TYR A 138 2.10 5.21 5.79
N LYS A 139 1.46 4.44 6.68
CA LYS A 139 0.32 3.62 6.27
C LYS A 139 -0.80 4.56 5.87
N SER A 140 -0.94 4.77 4.57
CA SER A 140 -2.09 5.48 4.01
C SER A 140 -3.29 4.56 4.11
N TYR A 141 -4.05 4.67 5.20
CA TYR A 141 -5.35 3.97 5.33
C TYR A 141 -6.30 4.29 4.17
N ALA A 142 -6.11 5.42 3.50
CA ALA A 142 -6.86 5.80 2.33
C ALA A 142 -6.49 4.96 1.11
N MET A 143 -5.20 4.69 0.86
CA MET A 143 -4.79 3.86 -0.28
C MET A 143 -5.30 2.43 -0.13
N GLU A 144 -5.18 1.82 1.05
CA GLU A 144 -5.74 0.48 1.30
C GLU A 144 -7.26 0.43 1.02
N ARG A 145 -8.00 1.48 1.40
CA ARG A 145 -9.44 1.58 1.14
C ARG A 145 -9.74 1.82 -0.33
N ILE A 146 -8.99 2.70 -0.99
CA ILE A 146 -9.12 2.97 -2.43
C ILE A 146 -8.90 1.69 -3.23
N VAL A 147 -7.84 0.95 -2.94
CA VAL A 147 -7.52 -0.32 -3.61
C VAL A 147 -8.62 -1.35 -3.34
N ALA A 148 -9.08 -1.48 -2.09
CA ALA A 148 -10.17 -2.40 -1.75
C ALA A 148 -11.46 -2.05 -2.51
N TYR A 149 -11.89 -0.79 -2.50
CA TYR A 149 -13.10 -0.35 -3.22
C TYR A 149 -12.96 -0.55 -4.73
N THR A 150 -11.79 -0.25 -5.30
CA THR A 150 -11.52 -0.48 -6.72
C THR A 150 -11.64 -1.96 -7.06
N GLY A 151 -11.08 -2.84 -6.22
CA GLY A 151 -11.21 -4.28 -6.37
C GLY A 151 -12.67 -4.76 -6.31
N TYR A 152 -13.50 -4.22 -5.40
CA TYR A 152 -14.93 -4.52 -5.34
C TYR A 152 -15.68 -4.06 -6.60
N LEU A 153 -15.41 -2.84 -7.09
CA LEU A 153 -16.04 -2.32 -8.30
C LEU A 153 -15.71 -3.18 -9.53
N ILE A 154 -14.46 -3.58 -9.68
CA ILE A 154 -14.05 -4.49 -10.75
C ILE A 154 -14.71 -5.86 -10.56
N GLY A 155 -14.72 -6.40 -9.33
CA GLY A 155 -15.35 -7.67 -8.99
C GLY A 155 -16.83 -7.70 -9.36
N PHE A 156 -17.60 -6.64 -9.08
CA PHE A 156 -19.01 -6.53 -9.47
C PHE A 156 -19.16 -6.53 -10.99
N ALA A 157 -18.37 -5.71 -11.71
CA ALA A 157 -18.43 -5.63 -13.17
C ALA A 157 -18.08 -6.98 -13.82
N THR A 158 -17.00 -7.63 -13.39
CA THR A 158 -16.58 -8.93 -13.92
C THR A 158 -17.51 -10.06 -13.51
N GLY A 159 -18.24 -9.94 -12.40
CA GLY A 159 -19.28 -10.87 -11.97
C GLY A 159 -20.58 -10.76 -12.76
N GLY A 160 -20.69 -9.84 -13.70
CA GLY A 160 -21.90 -9.61 -14.51
C GLY A 160 -23.04 -8.93 -13.74
N MET A 161 -22.72 -8.28 -12.61
CA MET A 161 -23.73 -7.56 -11.82
C MET A 161 -23.88 -6.12 -12.31
N GLU A 162 -25.06 -5.74 -12.76
CA GLU A 162 -25.39 -4.36 -13.06
C GLU A 162 -25.56 -3.57 -11.76
N VAL A 163 -24.48 -2.95 -11.30
CA VAL A 163 -24.46 -2.18 -10.06
C VAL A 163 -24.00 -0.74 -10.28
N SER A 164 -24.49 -0.11 -11.34
CA SER A 164 -24.19 1.30 -11.68
C SER A 164 -24.36 2.24 -10.49
N PHE A 165 -25.34 1.96 -9.62
CA PHE A 165 -25.58 2.72 -8.39
C PHE A 165 -24.36 2.71 -7.47
N PHE A 166 -23.68 1.58 -7.30
CA PHE A 166 -22.51 1.50 -6.41
C PHE A 166 -21.33 2.32 -6.93
N TYR A 167 -21.13 2.38 -8.25
CA TYR A 167 -20.08 3.24 -8.82
C TYR A 167 -20.31 4.71 -8.48
N TRP A 168 -21.55 5.20 -8.54
CA TRP A 168 -21.89 6.56 -8.15
C TRP A 168 -21.84 6.77 -6.64
N ALA A 169 -22.23 5.79 -5.84
CA ALA A 169 -22.17 5.86 -4.39
C ALA A 169 -20.73 5.92 -3.85
N PHE A 170 -19.77 5.32 -4.55
CA PHE A 170 -18.37 5.38 -4.15
C PHE A 170 -17.70 6.72 -4.45
N VAL A 171 -18.17 7.51 -5.42
CA VAL A 171 -17.57 8.82 -5.73
C VAL A 171 -17.53 9.75 -4.52
N PRO A 172 -18.63 10.03 -3.79
CA PRO A 172 -18.56 10.89 -2.61
C PRO A 172 -17.70 10.31 -1.49
N ILE A 173 -17.67 8.98 -1.31
CA ILE A 173 -16.82 8.33 -0.33
C ILE A 173 -15.33 8.56 -0.69
N MET A 174 -14.97 8.39 -1.95
CA MET A 174 -13.61 8.63 -2.43
C MET A 174 -13.20 10.10 -2.30
N VAL A 175 -14.11 11.03 -2.58
CA VAL A 175 -13.87 12.47 -2.38
C VAL A 175 -13.59 12.74 -0.90
N ALA A 176 -14.41 12.22 0.01
CA ALA A 176 -14.22 12.40 1.46
C ALA A 176 -12.85 11.85 1.94
N ILE A 177 -12.44 10.68 1.44
CA ILE A 177 -11.15 10.05 1.75
C ILE A 177 -10.00 10.93 1.25
N VAL A 178 -10.05 11.39 -0.01
CA VAL A 178 -9.00 12.24 -0.60
C VAL A 178 -8.88 13.59 0.12
N VAL A 179 -10.00 14.22 0.47
CA VAL A 179 -10.02 15.47 1.24
C VAL A 179 -9.43 15.27 2.63
N HIS A 180 -9.79 14.18 3.33
CA HIS A 180 -9.22 13.85 4.63
C HIS A 180 -7.69 13.64 4.54
N ASP A 181 -7.22 12.91 3.54
CA ASP A 181 -5.79 12.67 3.34
C ASP A 181 -5.05 13.94 2.94
N ALA A 182 -5.64 14.76 2.07
CA ALA A 182 -5.08 16.06 1.69
C ALA A 182 -4.86 16.95 2.93
N LYS A 183 -5.85 17.01 3.82
CA LYS A 183 -5.72 17.74 5.09
C LYS A 183 -4.54 17.22 5.91
N ARG A 184 -4.47 15.91 6.14
CA ARG A 184 -3.37 15.29 6.90
C ARG A 184 -2.00 15.50 6.27
N MET A 185 -1.89 15.40 4.94
CA MET A 185 -0.61 15.49 4.24
C MET A 185 -0.11 16.92 4.04
N LEU A 186 -1.02 17.90 3.93
CA LEU A 186 -0.67 19.28 3.62
C LEU A 186 -0.65 20.18 4.86
N VAL A 187 -1.52 19.94 5.82
CA VAL A 187 -1.78 20.83 6.96
C VAL A 187 -1.16 20.29 8.24
N ASP A 188 -1.33 19.00 8.53
CA ASP A 188 -0.88 18.42 9.79
C ASP A 188 0.66 18.41 9.88
N PRO A 189 1.22 18.58 11.10
CA PRO A 189 2.65 18.48 11.33
C PRO A 189 3.15 17.07 11.01
N ILE A 190 4.35 16.98 10.42
CA ILE A 190 4.98 15.70 10.08
C ILE A 190 5.31 14.95 11.39
N PRO A 191 4.79 13.73 11.62
CA PRO A 191 5.04 12.97 12.83
C PRO A 191 6.54 12.81 13.13
N ALA A 192 6.92 12.91 14.40
CA ALA A 192 8.30 12.66 14.82
C ALA A 192 8.73 11.21 14.47
N PRO A 193 10.04 10.94 14.22
CA PRO A 193 10.51 9.59 13.97
C PRO A 193 10.24 8.68 15.18
N VAL A 194 9.75 7.48 14.93
CA VAL A 194 9.36 6.50 15.96
C VAL A 194 10.52 6.14 16.91
N SER A 195 11.77 6.30 16.49
CA SER A 195 12.97 6.06 17.31
C SER A 195 13.14 7.02 18.49
N ALA A 196 12.49 8.18 18.49
CA ALA A 196 12.60 9.14 19.60
C ALA A 196 11.68 8.81 20.80
N SER A 197 10.61 8.04 20.56
CA SER A 197 9.62 7.70 21.61
C SER A 197 10.08 6.57 22.54
N VAL A 198 10.92 5.65 22.04
CA VAL A 198 11.42 4.53 22.86
C VAL A 198 12.63 4.94 23.72
N ALA A 199 13.42 5.91 23.28
CA ALA A 199 14.57 6.40 24.05
C ALA A 199 14.15 7.29 25.24
N GLY A 200 13.00 7.95 25.16
CA GLY A 200 12.51 8.85 26.24
C GLY A 200 11.91 8.11 27.44
N SER A 201 11.41 6.88 27.28
CA SER A 201 10.79 6.12 28.38
C SER A 201 11.80 5.30 29.20
N ALA A 202 13.03 5.13 28.71
CA ALA A 202 14.07 4.37 29.41
C ALA A 202 14.93 5.23 30.36
N LEU A 203 14.71 6.54 30.42
CA LEU A 203 15.51 7.49 31.22
C LEU A 203 14.69 8.17 32.33
N ALA A 204 13.63 7.55 32.83
CA ALA A 204 13.03 7.98 34.09
C ALA A 204 13.88 7.42 35.28
N PRO A 205 14.59 8.24 36.03
CA PRO A 205 15.31 7.74 37.20
C PRO A 205 14.28 7.25 38.25
N ALA A 206 14.48 6.01 38.70
CA ALA A 206 13.78 5.49 39.86
C ALA A 206 14.09 6.42 41.05
N VAL A 207 13.13 7.25 41.42
CA VAL A 207 13.18 7.97 42.67
C VAL A 207 12.91 6.96 43.79
N THR A 208 13.97 6.53 44.44
CA THR A 208 13.92 5.80 45.74
C THR A 208 13.41 6.74 46.82
N ALA A 209 12.30 6.39 47.41
CA ALA A 209 11.90 6.80 48.74
C ALA A 209 12.18 5.67 49.74
#